data_c53590e02f2a13acbcbb66aea1a510d9
#
_entry.id   c53590e02f2a13acbcbb66aea1a510d9
#
_cell.length_a   1.000
_cell.length_b   1.000
_cell.length_c   1.000
_cell.angle_alpha   90.00
_cell.angle_beta   90.00
_cell.angle_gamma   90.00
#
_symmetry.space_group_name_H-M   'P 1'
#
loop_
_entity.id
_entity.type
_entity.pdbx_description
1 polymer ?
#
loop_
_entity_poly.entity_id
_entity_poly.type
_entity_poly.pdbx_seq_one_letter_code
_entity_poly.pdbx_strand_id
1 'polypeptide(L)'
;MLRISDIKLGTDDTESDLRKKVLKLLGVKNVKSFEISKKSIDARKKPDIHYVYSVDVETDNEEYYAKKIKNSQIVKKKTYEFPKCGKFDKPVVIVGTGPAGLMCGLTLAQNGY
;
A
#
# COMPACT_ATOMS: atom_id res chain seq x y z
N MET A 1 -5.68 -4.72 9.42
CA MET A 1 -5.82 -5.06 7.98
C MET A 1 -5.04 -6.32 7.68
N LEU A 2 -5.56 -7.15 6.80
CA LEU A 2 -4.90 -8.36 6.31
C LEU A 2 -4.13 -8.03 5.03
N ARG A 3 -2.81 -8.20 5.02
CA ARG A 3 -1.98 -8.12 3.81
C ARG A 3 -1.88 -9.48 3.16
N ILE A 4 -2.20 -9.57 1.88
CA ILE A 4 -2.05 -10.78 1.07
C ILE A 4 -1.02 -10.45 -0.02
N SER A 5 0.07 -11.22 -0.05
CA SER A 5 1.20 -11.02 -0.97
C SER A 5 1.24 -12.10 -2.05
N ASP A 6 2.11 -11.90 -3.05
CA ASP A 6 2.36 -12.84 -4.16
C ASP A 6 1.13 -13.14 -5.03
N ILE A 7 0.24 -12.17 -5.20
CA ILE A 7 -0.90 -12.31 -6.09
C ILE A 7 -0.43 -11.99 -7.52
N LYS A 8 -0.35 -13.01 -8.36
CA LYS A 8 0.10 -12.89 -9.74
C LYS A 8 -1.07 -12.58 -10.66
N LEU A 9 -0.85 -11.63 -11.57
CA LEU A 9 -1.76 -11.26 -12.65
C LEU A 9 -0.98 -11.16 -13.97
N GLY A 10 -1.64 -11.48 -15.08
CA GLY A 10 -1.10 -11.24 -16.41
C GLY A 10 -0.94 -9.74 -16.70
N THR A 11 -0.20 -9.43 -17.74
CA THR A 11 0.03 -8.03 -18.17
C THR A 11 -1.26 -7.35 -18.63
N ASP A 12 -2.21 -8.10 -19.14
CA ASP A 12 -3.49 -7.62 -19.68
C ASP A 12 -4.61 -7.59 -18.64
N ASP A 13 -4.36 -8.15 -17.44
CA ASP A 13 -5.33 -8.17 -16.35
C ASP A 13 -5.48 -6.78 -15.72
N THR A 14 -6.70 -6.47 -15.28
CA THR A 14 -7.06 -5.19 -14.68
C THR A 14 -7.07 -5.25 -13.14
N GLU A 15 -7.18 -4.09 -12.49
CA GLU A 15 -7.39 -4.03 -11.04
C GLU A 15 -8.72 -4.67 -10.60
N SER A 16 -9.72 -4.68 -11.49
CA SER A 16 -10.99 -5.40 -11.26
C SER A 16 -10.74 -6.91 -11.14
N ASP A 17 -9.85 -7.45 -11.95
CA ASP A 17 -9.52 -8.87 -11.92
C ASP A 17 -8.68 -9.22 -10.70
N LEU A 18 -7.79 -8.30 -10.27
CA LEU A 18 -7.11 -8.40 -8.99
C LEU A 18 -8.09 -8.52 -7.83
N ARG A 19 -9.07 -7.62 -7.79
CA ARG A 19 -10.11 -7.61 -6.75
C ARG A 19 -10.92 -8.90 -6.74
N LYS A 20 -11.39 -9.36 -7.91
CA LYS A 20 -12.11 -10.65 -8.05
C LYS A 20 -11.28 -11.82 -7.52
N LYS A 21 -9.98 -11.86 -7.87
CA LYS A 21 -9.06 -12.91 -7.43
C LYS A 21 -8.89 -12.92 -5.91
N VAL A 22 -8.74 -11.75 -5.29
CA VAL A 22 -8.64 -11.62 -3.83
C VAL A 22 -9.93 -12.04 -3.13
N LEU A 23 -11.09 -11.58 -3.61
CA LEU A 23 -12.39 -11.96 -3.05
C LEU A 23 -12.62 -13.47 -3.13
N LYS A 24 -12.25 -14.09 -4.27
CA LYS A 24 -12.30 -15.55 -4.45
C LYS A 24 -11.38 -16.28 -3.47
N LEU A 25 -10.17 -15.75 -3.24
CA LEU A 25 -9.19 -16.34 -2.32
C LEU A 25 -9.65 -16.26 -0.85
N LEU A 26 -10.34 -15.19 -0.49
CA LEU A 26 -10.98 -15.01 0.82
C LEU A 26 -12.29 -15.82 0.94
N GLY A 27 -12.95 -16.16 -0.17
CA GLY A 27 -14.25 -16.81 -0.16
C GLY A 27 -15.40 -15.87 0.27
N VAL A 28 -15.25 -14.56 0.04
CA VAL A 28 -16.24 -13.54 0.40
C VAL A 28 -16.72 -12.78 -0.83
N LYS A 29 -17.92 -12.21 -0.73
CA LYS A 29 -18.51 -11.39 -1.82
C LYS A 29 -17.97 -9.96 -1.83
N ASN A 30 -17.57 -9.43 -0.68
CA ASN A 30 -17.04 -8.06 -0.56
C ASN A 30 -16.10 -7.95 0.65
N VAL A 31 -15.32 -6.86 0.70
CA VAL A 31 -14.44 -6.47 1.80
C VAL A 31 -14.69 -5.01 2.16
N LYS A 32 -14.45 -4.62 3.41
CA LYS A 32 -14.68 -3.25 3.91
C LYS A 32 -13.74 -2.24 3.26
N SER A 33 -12.47 -2.63 3.09
CA SER A 33 -11.44 -1.82 2.44
C SER A 33 -10.57 -2.71 1.56
N PHE A 34 -10.07 -2.14 0.45
CA PHE A 34 -9.16 -2.80 -0.48
C PHE A 34 -8.16 -1.79 -1.00
N GLU A 35 -6.89 -1.97 -0.65
CA GLU A 35 -5.80 -1.09 -1.04
C GLU A 35 -4.66 -1.91 -1.67
N ILE A 36 -4.09 -1.42 -2.78
CA ILE A 36 -2.89 -2.01 -3.37
C ILE A 36 -1.69 -1.48 -2.61
N SER A 37 -1.05 -2.34 -1.84
CA SER A 37 0.13 -1.99 -1.04
C SER A 37 1.42 -2.02 -1.87
N LYS A 38 1.50 -2.93 -2.84
CA LYS A 38 2.67 -3.06 -3.72
C LYS A 38 2.26 -3.65 -5.07
N LYS A 39 2.85 -3.11 -6.14
CA LYS A 39 2.84 -3.68 -7.49
C LYS A 39 4.27 -3.85 -7.96
N SER A 40 4.64 -5.04 -8.40
CA SER A 40 5.97 -5.38 -8.93
C SER A 40 5.82 -6.13 -10.25
N ILE A 41 6.85 -6.14 -11.06
CA ILE A 41 6.92 -6.93 -12.29
C ILE A 41 7.83 -8.11 -12.03
N ASP A 42 7.38 -9.32 -12.35
CA ASP A 42 8.23 -10.51 -12.42
C ASP A 42 8.47 -10.86 -13.89
N ALA A 43 9.69 -10.57 -14.36
CA ALA A 43 10.16 -10.81 -15.72
C ALA A 43 11.33 -11.81 -15.76
N ARG A 44 11.51 -12.61 -14.71
CA ARG A 44 12.63 -13.56 -14.62
C ARG A 44 12.55 -14.70 -15.63
N LYS A 45 11.35 -15.06 -16.06
CA LYS A 45 11.11 -16.11 -17.06
C LYS A 45 10.43 -15.50 -18.29
N LYS A 46 11.18 -15.17 -19.31
CA LYS A 46 10.65 -14.73 -20.61
C LYS A 46 10.17 -15.95 -21.40
N PRO A 47 9.02 -15.87 -22.09
CA PRO A 47 8.12 -14.72 -22.27
C PRO A 47 7.07 -14.53 -21.14
N ASP A 48 7.09 -15.34 -20.10
CA ASP A 48 6.09 -15.32 -19.01
C ASP A 48 6.36 -14.14 -18.06
N ILE A 49 5.91 -12.95 -18.47
CA ILE A 49 5.98 -11.73 -17.68
C ILE A 49 4.64 -11.52 -17.00
N HIS A 50 4.64 -11.26 -15.67
CA HIS A 50 3.43 -10.99 -14.93
C HIS A 50 3.66 -9.95 -13.83
N TYR A 51 2.57 -9.33 -13.41
CA TYR A 51 2.55 -8.47 -12.24
C TYR A 51 2.38 -9.30 -10.97
N VAL A 52 3.08 -8.89 -9.93
CA VAL A 52 2.95 -9.46 -8.58
C VAL A 52 2.45 -8.37 -7.64
N TYR A 53 1.30 -8.59 -7.04
CA TYR A 53 0.66 -7.64 -6.15
C TYR A 53 0.75 -8.08 -4.70
N SER A 54 0.81 -7.08 -3.82
CA SER A 54 0.44 -7.21 -2.42
C SER A 54 -0.72 -6.27 -2.15
N VAL A 55 -1.78 -6.77 -1.54
CA VAL A 55 -3.00 -6.01 -1.24
C VAL A 55 -3.28 -6.04 0.25
N ASP A 56 -3.77 -4.93 0.76
CA ASP A 56 -4.24 -4.79 2.13
C ASP A 56 -5.76 -4.75 2.10
N VAL A 57 -6.38 -5.67 2.81
CA VAL A 57 -7.84 -5.79 2.90
C VAL A 57 -8.30 -5.72 4.35
N GLU A 58 -9.49 -5.18 4.56
CA GLU A 58 -10.16 -5.17 5.85
C GLU A 58 -11.37 -6.09 5.81
N THR A 59 -11.37 -7.10 6.68
CA THR A 59 -12.42 -8.11 6.81
C THR A 59 -12.77 -8.32 8.28
N ASP A 60 -13.90 -8.98 8.55
CA ASP A 60 -14.33 -9.23 9.93
C ASP A 60 -13.49 -10.30 10.67
N ASN A 61 -12.77 -11.17 9.93
CA ASN A 61 -12.02 -12.33 10.51
C ASN A 61 -10.57 -12.36 10.01
N GLU A 62 -9.82 -11.27 10.17
CA GLU A 62 -8.44 -11.13 9.67
C GLU A 62 -7.50 -12.23 10.19
N GLU A 63 -7.61 -12.59 11.47
CA GLU A 63 -6.78 -13.63 12.08
C GLU A 63 -7.02 -15.01 11.49
N TYR A 64 -8.27 -15.35 11.20
CA TYR A 64 -8.62 -16.60 10.54
C TYR A 64 -7.99 -16.68 9.15
N TYR A 65 -8.10 -15.62 8.35
CA TYR A 65 -7.54 -15.58 7.01
C TYR A 65 -6.01 -15.56 7.02
N ALA A 66 -5.38 -14.88 8.00
CA ALA A 66 -3.93 -14.87 8.14
C ALA A 66 -3.35 -16.27 8.41
N LYS A 67 -4.09 -17.14 9.07
CA LYS A 67 -3.70 -18.54 9.29
C LYS A 67 -4.00 -19.46 8.10
N LYS A 68 -5.06 -19.15 7.35
CA LYS A 68 -5.56 -19.99 6.26
C LYS A 68 -4.86 -19.71 4.94
N ILE A 69 -4.55 -18.45 4.65
CA ILE A 69 -4.02 -18.02 3.35
C ILE A 69 -2.50 -17.95 3.43
N LYS A 70 -1.83 -18.71 2.56
CA LYS A 70 -0.39 -18.63 2.40
C LYS A 70 0.02 -17.22 1.94
N ASN A 71 1.13 -16.72 2.44
CA ASN A 71 1.66 -15.39 2.15
C ASN A 71 0.73 -14.25 2.58
N SER A 72 0.01 -14.44 3.69
CA SER A 72 -0.78 -13.40 4.32
C SER A 72 -0.28 -13.11 5.73
N GLN A 73 -0.47 -11.86 6.16
CA GLN A 73 -0.10 -11.40 7.51
C GLN A 73 -0.97 -10.23 7.96
N ILE A 74 -1.14 -10.11 9.27
CA ILE A 74 -1.83 -8.94 9.84
C ILE A 74 -0.85 -7.77 9.85
N VAL A 75 -1.27 -6.65 9.28
CA VAL A 75 -0.51 -5.41 9.26
C VAL A 75 -1.28 -4.28 9.94
N LYS A 76 -0.56 -3.44 10.68
CA LYS A 76 -1.11 -2.18 11.19
C LYS A 76 -0.78 -1.07 10.20
N LYS A 77 -1.77 -0.31 9.78
CA LYS A 77 -1.55 0.88 8.95
C LYS A 77 -0.76 1.89 9.78
N LYS A 78 0.47 2.16 9.37
CA LYS A 78 1.28 3.22 9.98
C LYS A 78 0.87 4.54 9.33
N THR A 79 0.31 5.44 10.11
CA THR A 79 0.05 6.82 9.70
C THR A 79 1.20 7.67 10.21
N TYR A 80 1.77 8.50 9.33
CA TYR A 80 2.72 9.51 9.77
C TYR A 80 1.95 10.65 10.41
N GLU A 81 2.31 10.96 11.64
CA GLU A 81 1.80 12.14 12.33
C GLU A 81 2.90 13.19 12.38
N PHE A 82 2.61 14.36 11.84
CA PHE A 82 3.54 15.47 11.90
C PHE A 82 3.68 15.93 13.36
N PRO A 83 4.91 15.97 13.91
CA PRO A 83 5.12 16.46 15.27
C PRO A 83 4.70 17.93 15.34
N LYS A 84 3.81 18.26 16.27
CA LYS A 84 3.41 19.65 16.52
C LYS A 84 4.61 20.42 17.07
N CYS A 85 5.13 21.33 16.27
CA CYS A 85 6.18 22.27 16.67
C CYS A 85 5.54 23.61 17.04
N GLY A 86 6.23 24.42 17.83
CA GLY A 86 5.83 25.81 18.07
C GLY A 86 5.94 26.66 16.79
N LYS A 87 5.44 27.90 16.85
CA LYS A 87 5.63 28.85 15.75
C LYS A 87 7.10 29.19 15.58
N PHE A 88 7.55 29.25 14.35
CA PHE A 88 8.88 29.73 14.03
C PHE A 88 8.85 31.26 13.90
N ASP A 89 9.80 31.96 14.52
CA ASP A 89 9.96 33.42 14.43
C ASP A 89 10.57 33.83 13.08
N LYS A 90 11.17 32.89 12.36
CA LYS A 90 11.81 33.13 11.07
C LYS A 90 11.32 32.15 10.02
N PRO A 91 11.32 32.51 8.75
CA PRO A 91 10.94 31.60 7.67
C PRO A 91 11.85 30.39 7.61
N VAL A 92 11.26 29.23 7.37
CA VAL A 92 12.02 27.97 7.20
C VAL A 92 12.70 27.99 5.84
N VAL A 93 14.01 27.75 5.82
CA VAL A 93 14.80 27.66 4.59
C VAL A 93 15.14 26.19 4.31
N ILE A 94 14.79 25.73 3.12
CA ILE A 94 15.10 24.37 2.65
C ILE A 94 16.20 24.48 1.60
N VAL A 95 17.34 23.87 1.88
CA VAL A 95 18.48 23.84 0.96
C VAL A 95 18.43 22.54 0.16
N GLY A 96 18.17 22.68 -1.15
CA GLY A 96 18.06 21.57 -2.09
C GLY A 96 16.63 21.22 -2.48
N THR A 97 16.43 20.94 -3.78
CA THR A 97 15.13 20.63 -4.40
C THR A 97 15.04 19.17 -4.86
N GLY A 98 15.82 18.29 -4.24
CA GLY A 98 15.67 16.85 -4.42
C GLY A 98 14.40 16.32 -3.73
N PRO A 99 14.12 15.00 -3.85
CA PRO A 99 12.91 14.40 -3.27
C PRO A 99 12.71 14.72 -1.79
N ALA A 100 13.77 14.71 -1.00
CA ALA A 100 13.71 15.03 0.43
C ALA A 100 13.34 16.49 0.69
N GLY A 101 13.92 17.44 -0.05
CA GLY A 101 13.62 18.87 0.10
C GLY A 101 12.20 19.20 -0.32
N LEU A 102 11.74 18.63 -1.44
CA LEU A 102 10.36 18.82 -1.92
C LEU A 102 9.34 18.25 -0.93
N MET A 103 9.55 17.06 -0.41
CA MET A 103 8.66 16.46 0.58
C MET A 103 8.68 17.20 1.91
N CYS A 104 9.84 17.71 2.32
CA CYS A 104 9.97 18.57 3.50
C CYS A 104 9.12 19.85 3.34
N GLY A 105 9.28 20.54 2.21
CA GLY A 105 8.50 21.76 1.91
C GLY A 105 7.00 21.51 1.87
N LEU A 106 6.58 20.44 1.19
CA LEU A 106 5.18 20.04 1.14
C LEU A 106 4.61 19.76 2.55
N THR A 107 5.34 18.98 3.36
CA THR A 107 4.91 18.61 4.71
C THR A 107 4.80 19.85 5.62
N LEU A 108 5.77 20.74 5.56
CA LEU A 108 5.74 21.99 6.32
C LEU A 108 4.56 22.87 5.89
N ALA A 109 4.36 23.09 4.58
CA ALA A 109 3.26 23.89 4.07
C ALA A 109 1.88 23.34 4.44
N GLN A 110 1.70 22.00 4.38
CA GLN A 110 0.45 21.34 4.81
C GLN A 110 0.16 21.49 6.31
N ASN A 111 1.18 21.77 7.12
CA ASN A 111 1.07 21.96 8.56
C ASN A 111 1.16 23.44 8.98
N GLY A 112 1.12 24.37 8.03
CA GLY A 112 1.03 25.81 8.28
C GLY A 112 2.35 26.50 8.64
N TYR A 113 3.47 25.92 8.19
CA TYR A 113 4.82 26.48 8.37
C TYR A 113 5.35 27.07 7.08
#